data_e554afef5c908be0e1a466f3f3fe0f4c
#
_entry.id   e554afef5c908be0e1a466f3f3fe0f4c
#
_cell.length_a   1.000
_cell.length_b   1.000
_cell.length_c   1.000
_cell.angle_alpha   90.00
_cell.angle_beta   90.00
_cell.angle_gamma   90.00
#
_symmetry.space_group_name_H-M   'P 1'
#
loop_
_entity.id
_entity.type
_entity.pdbx_description
1 polymer ?
#
loop_
_entity_poly.entity_id
_entity_poly.type
_entity_poly.pdbx_seq_one_letter_code
_entity_poly.pdbx_strand_id
1 'polypeptide(L)'
;MASQRILGQNASLILVQDGAPLTEVNCIKSFSFTFELEMKDEGYLGETTNRKDSVFKGVKLDLEMHSTNGKTFDVIQSLIDKARRRTPGTVINLKASLVWPNGDVVRVTFPDVAFGDFPVNVGSRTDYITFKMDGACSEARIVRT
;
A
#
# COMPACT_ATOMS: atom_id res chain seq x y z
N MET A 1 3.41 23.30 -24.14
CA MET A 1 2.56 23.24 -22.95
C MET A 1 3.34 22.70 -21.76
N ALA A 2 3.30 23.41 -20.65
CA ALA A 2 3.90 22.88 -19.44
C ALA A 2 3.11 21.68 -18.94
N SER A 3 3.79 20.57 -18.63
CA SER A 3 3.17 19.43 -18.00
C SER A 3 2.78 19.77 -16.57
N GLN A 4 1.57 19.44 -16.18
CA GLN A 4 1.09 19.66 -14.83
C GLN A 4 1.42 18.48 -13.96
N ARG A 5 1.90 18.77 -12.75
CA ARG A 5 2.24 17.74 -11.78
C ARG A 5 0.99 17.36 -10.98
N ILE A 6 0.93 16.09 -10.60
CA ILE A 6 -0.13 15.61 -9.73
C ILE A 6 0.17 16.00 -8.28
N LEU A 7 -0.87 16.42 -7.58
CA LEU A 7 -0.80 16.73 -6.15
C LEU A 7 -1.46 15.61 -5.34
N GLY A 8 -1.11 15.54 -4.06
CA GLY A 8 -1.71 14.54 -3.16
C GLY A 8 -3.23 14.61 -3.09
N GLN A 9 -3.81 15.79 -3.26
CA GLN A 9 -5.27 15.95 -3.29
C GLN A 9 -5.93 15.27 -4.49
N ASN A 10 -5.17 14.93 -5.52
CA ASN A 10 -5.64 14.24 -6.72
C ASN A 10 -5.54 12.72 -6.61
N ALA A 11 -5.11 12.23 -5.46
CA ALA A 11 -4.97 10.82 -5.18
C ALA A 11 -6.01 10.37 -4.16
N SER A 12 -6.48 9.15 -4.30
CA SER A 12 -7.38 8.54 -3.32
C SER A 12 -6.93 7.11 -3.05
N LEU A 13 -7.21 6.64 -1.84
CA LEU A 13 -6.88 5.29 -1.42
C LEU A 13 -8.09 4.69 -0.70
N ILE A 14 -8.44 3.47 -1.06
CA ILE A 14 -9.52 2.73 -0.45
C ILE A 14 -9.00 1.37 -0.02
N LEU A 15 -9.31 0.98 1.22
CA LEU A 15 -9.07 -0.37 1.70
C LEU A 15 -10.35 -1.18 1.54
N VAL A 16 -10.19 -2.40 1.04
CA VAL A 16 -11.31 -3.33 0.83
C VAL A 16 -11.03 -4.61 1.60
N GLN A 17 -11.90 -4.93 2.56
CA GLN A 17 -11.83 -6.16 3.34
C GLN A 17 -12.92 -7.12 2.89
N ASP A 18 -12.52 -8.30 2.41
CA ASP A 18 -13.43 -9.36 1.96
C ASP A 18 -14.49 -8.86 0.97
N GLY A 19 -14.08 -7.96 0.07
CA GLY A 19 -14.95 -7.41 -0.96
C GLY A 19 -15.76 -6.18 -0.54
N ALA A 20 -15.73 -5.78 0.72
CA ALA A 20 -16.46 -4.61 1.22
C ALA A 20 -15.50 -3.45 1.51
N PRO A 21 -15.77 -2.23 1.03
CA PRO A 21 -14.94 -1.08 1.35
C PRO A 21 -14.93 -0.79 2.84
N LEU A 22 -13.75 -0.48 3.38
CA LEU A 22 -13.59 -0.07 4.77
C LEU A 22 -13.78 1.44 4.86
N THR A 23 -14.99 1.88 5.20
CA THR A 23 -15.30 3.30 5.36
C THR A 23 -14.75 3.88 6.66
N GLU A 24 -14.40 3.01 7.61
CA GLU A 24 -13.80 3.38 8.89
C GLU A 24 -12.35 3.82 8.76
N VAL A 25 -11.67 3.38 7.71
CA VAL A 25 -10.30 3.77 7.41
C VAL A 25 -10.35 4.96 6.47
N ASN A 26 -10.41 6.14 7.05
CA ASN A 26 -10.45 7.41 6.34
C ASN A 26 -9.42 8.36 6.95
N CYS A 27 -9.39 9.59 6.49
CA CYS A 27 -8.42 10.59 6.95
C CYS A 27 -6.98 10.13 6.76
N ILE A 28 -6.70 9.58 5.59
CA ILE A 28 -5.36 9.12 5.25
C ILE A 28 -4.48 10.34 5.00
N LYS A 29 -3.43 10.47 5.80
CA LYS A 29 -2.51 11.60 5.72
C LYS A 29 -1.46 11.39 4.64
N SER A 30 -0.89 10.20 4.57
CA SER A 30 0.13 9.89 3.58
C SER A 30 0.08 8.42 3.21
N PHE A 31 0.49 8.14 2.00
CA PHE A 31 0.56 6.78 1.46
C PHE A 31 1.73 6.70 0.51
N SER A 32 2.56 5.68 0.66
CA SER A 32 3.63 5.42 -0.28
C SER A 32 3.66 3.94 -0.64
N PHE A 33 4.06 3.67 -1.86
CA PHE A 33 4.26 2.31 -2.32
C PHE A 33 5.52 2.24 -3.17
N THR A 34 6.27 1.16 -3.00
CA THR A 34 7.53 0.96 -3.69
C THR A 34 7.49 -0.39 -4.41
N PHE A 35 7.72 -0.35 -5.71
CA PHE A 35 7.89 -1.56 -6.50
C PHE A 35 9.32 -2.06 -6.29
N GLU A 36 9.46 -3.22 -5.66
CA GLU A 36 10.77 -3.77 -5.34
C GLU A 36 11.28 -4.65 -6.48
N LEU A 37 12.43 -4.28 -7.01
CA LEU A 37 13.11 -5.01 -8.06
C LEU A 37 14.50 -5.40 -7.55
N GLU A 38 14.86 -6.64 -7.73
CA GLU A 38 16.20 -7.11 -7.46
C GLU A 38 16.97 -7.28 -8.77
N MET A 39 18.15 -6.68 -8.82
CA MET A 39 19.03 -6.86 -9.97
C MET A 39 19.96 -8.04 -9.72
N LYS A 40 19.86 -9.06 -10.58
CA LYS A 40 20.77 -10.18 -10.57
C LYS A 40 21.86 -9.93 -11.58
N ASP A 41 23.09 -10.18 -11.17
CA ASP A 41 24.28 -9.95 -11.97
C ASP A 41 25.09 -11.23 -12.00
N GLU A 42 25.24 -11.81 -13.19
CA GLU A 42 25.98 -13.05 -13.37
C GLU A 42 26.97 -12.95 -14.52
N GLY A 43 28.17 -13.49 -14.27
CA GLY A 43 29.18 -13.63 -15.31
C GLY A 43 29.22 -15.05 -15.86
N TYR A 44 29.32 -15.16 -17.15
CA TYR A 44 29.40 -16.45 -17.83
C TYR A 44 30.76 -16.63 -18.52
N LEU A 45 31.20 -17.87 -18.59
CA LEU A 45 32.48 -18.21 -19.26
C LEU A 45 32.40 -17.83 -20.74
N GLY A 46 33.46 -17.20 -21.22
CA GLY A 46 33.56 -16.75 -22.62
C GLY A 46 32.96 -15.35 -22.86
N GLU A 47 32.36 -14.74 -21.86
CA GLU A 47 31.86 -13.39 -21.96
C GLU A 47 32.74 -12.44 -21.17
N THR A 48 32.89 -11.20 -21.67
CA THR A 48 33.67 -10.15 -21.02
C THR A 48 32.86 -9.24 -20.14
N THR A 49 31.52 -9.29 -20.25
CA THR A 49 30.59 -8.50 -19.46
C THR A 49 29.62 -9.43 -18.71
N ASN A 50 29.16 -8.96 -17.54
CA ASN A 50 28.16 -9.66 -16.77
C ASN A 50 26.78 -9.40 -17.34
N ARG A 51 25.93 -10.41 -17.26
CA ARG A 51 24.50 -10.26 -17.60
C ARG A 51 23.74 -9.76 -16.38
N LYS A 52 22.86 -8.81 -16.60
CA LYS A 52 22.07 -8.18 -15.54
C LYS A 52 20.60 -8.37 -15.84
N ASP A 53 19.90 -8.96 -14.89
CA ASP A 53 18.47 -9.22 -14.99
C ASP A 53 17.75 -8.61 -13.79
N SER A 54 16.57 -8.04 -14.03
CA SER A 54 15.72 -7.53 -12.97
C SER A 54 14.65 -8.55 -12.63
N VAL A 55 14.48 -8.81 -11.33
CA VAL A 55 13.46 -9.72 -10.82
C VAL A 55 12.51 -8.93 -9.93
N PHE A 56 11.21 -9.04 -10.20
CA PHE A 56 10.19 -8.38 -9.39
C PHE A 56 10.01 -9.12 -8.06
N LYS A 57 10.14 -8.40 -6.96
CA LYS A 57 10.07 -8.96 -5.60
C LYS A 57 8.74 -8.71 -4.92
N GLY A 58 7.94 -7.80 -5.44
CA GLY A 58 6.68 -7.41 -4.83
C GLY A 58 6.61 -5.91 -4.61
N VAL A 59 5.67 -5.49 -3.78
CA VAL A 59 5.43 -4.09 -3.49
C VAL A 59 5.46 -3.87 -1.99
N LYS A 60 6.17 -2.85 -1.57
CA LYS A 60 6.19 -2.40 -0.19
C LYS A 60 5.27 -1.21 -0.04
N LEU A 61 4.45 -1.23 1.01
CA LEU A 61 3.40 -0.24 1.24
C LEU A 61 3.58 0.39 2.62
N ASP A 62 3.44 1.72 2.69
CA ASP A 62 3.43 2.47 3.94
C ASP A 62 2.23 3.40 3.94
N LEU A 63 1.48 3.41 5.03
CA LEU A 63 0.27 4.19 5.18
C LEU A 63 0.27 4.88 6.54
N GLU A 64 -0.08 6.16 6.57
CA GLU A 64 -0.28 6.92 7.80
C GLU A 64 -1.65 7.58 7.76
N MET A 65 -2.41 7.43 8.84
CA MET A 65 -3.76 7.98 8.91
C MET A 65 -4.13 8.43 10.33
N HIS A 66 -5.17 9.26 10.40
CA HIS A 66 -5.83 9.61 11.64
C HIS A 66 -7.16 8.87 11.72
N SER A 67 -7.44 8.27 12.86
CA SER A 67 -8.68 7.53 13.05
C SER A 67 -9.81 8.46 13.47
N THR A 68 -10.99 8.24 12.88
CA THR A 68 -12.19 8.99 13.23
C THR A 68 -13.11 8.24 14.21
N ASN A 69 -12.89 6.95 14.40
CA ASN A 69 -13.65 6.13 15.34
C ASN A 69 -12.85 4.90 15.78
N GLY A 70 -13.41 4.12 16.70
CA GLY A 70 -12.74 2.94 17.24
C GLY A 70 -12.76 1.71 16.32
N LYS A 71 -13.43 1.75 15.19
CA LYS A 71 -13.56 0.60 14.30
C LYS A 71 -12.24 0.24 13.61
N THR A 72 -11.30 1.18 13.57
CA THR A 72 -9.95 0.90 13.08
C THR A 72 -9.29 -0.22 13.87
N PHE A 73 -9.53 -0.28 15.18
CA PHE A 73 -9.01 -1.36 16.02
C PHE A 73 -9.65 -2.71 15.70
N ASP A 74 -10.89 -2.73 15.21
CA ASP A 74 -11.53 -3.97 14.78
C ASP A 74 -10.81 -4.56 13.57
N VAL A 75 -10.38 -3.71 12.64
CA VAL A 75 -9.58 -4.13 11.48
C VAL A 75 -8.24 -4.70 11.95
N ILE A 76 -7.58 -4.02 12.88
CA ILE A 76 -6.30 -4.49 13.44
C ILE A 76 -6.49 -5.83 14.15
N GLN A 77 -7.56 -6.00 14.90
CA GLN A 77 -7.85 -7.27 15.56
C GLN A 77 -8.07 -8.40 14.56
N SER A 78 -8.78 -8.13 13.46
CA SER A 78 -8.98 -9.10 12.39
C SER A 78 -7.68 -9.55 11.78
N LEU A 79 -6.74 -8.62 11.59
CA LEU A 79 -5.42 -8.91 11.03
C LEU A 79 -4.56 -9.73 12.01
N ILE A 80 -4.65 -9.43 13.30
CA ILE A 80 -3.95 -10.20 14.33
C ILE A 80 -4.48 -11.64 14.35
N ASP A 81 -5.80 -11.81 14.28
CA ASP A 81 -6.42 -13.14 14.30
C ASP A 81 -6.03 -13.94 13.05
N LYS A 82 -5.96 -13.29 11.89
CA LYS A 82 -5.46 -13.91 10.67
C LYS A 82 -4.00 -14.37 10.84
N ALA A 83 -3.16 -13.50 11.39
CA ALA A 83 -1.74 -13.83 11.60
C ALA A 83 -1.56 -14.99 12.56
N ARG A 84 -2.43 -15.12 13.56
CA ARG A 84 -2.44 -16.26 14.48
C ARG A 84 -3.15 -17.49 13.91
N ARG A 85 -3.66 -17.38 12.69
CA ARG A 85 -4.38 -18.45 11.99
C ARG A 85 -5.63 -18.92 12.71
N ARG A 86 -6.25 -18.03 13.48
CA ARG A 86 -7.51 -18.32 14.17
C ARG A 86 -8.72 -18.08 13.28
N THR A 87 -8.61 -17.14 12.33
CA THR A 87 -9.68 -16.81 11.39
C THR A 87 -9.17 -17.06 9.98
N PRO A 88 -9.71 -18.02 9.25
CA PRO A 88 -9.29 -18.25 7.88
C PRO A 88 -9.82 -17.17 6.95
N GLY A 89 -8.98 -16.71 6.02
CA GLY A 89 -9.45 -16.10 4.82
C GLY A 89 -9.78 -14.61 4.82
N THR A 90 -9.40 -13.83 5.84
CA THR A 90 -9.54 -12.38 5.74
C THR A 90 -8.55 -11.83 4.70
N VAL A 91 -9.07 -11.23 3.64
CA VAL A 91 -8.26 -10.67 2.55
C VAL A 91 -8.48 -9.17 2.52
N ILE A 92 -7.40 -8.40 2.60
CA ILE A 92 -7.45 -6.95 2.47
C ILE A 92 -6.74 -6.54 1.20
N ASN A 93 -7.46 -5.83 0.35
CA ASN A 93 -6.94 -5.26 -0.88
C ASN A 93 -6.85 -3.75 -0.72
N LEU A 94 -5.82 -3.16 -1.28
CA LEU A 94 -5.68 -1.71 -1.37
C LEU A 94 -5.90 -1.27 -2.81
N LYS A 95 -6.68 -0.22 -2.98
CA LYS A 95 -6.92 0.38 -4.29
C LYS A 95 -6.55 1.85 -4.25
N ALA A 96 -5.59 2.24 -5.04
CA ALA A 96 -5.17 3.63 -5.19
C ALA A 96 -5.62 4.16 -6.53
N SER A 97 -6.10 5.40 -6.54
CA SER A 97 -6.52 6.07 -7.76
C SER A 97 -5.79 7.41 -7.85
N LEU A 98 -5.14 7.65 -8.98
CA LEU A 98 -4.39 8.86 -9.26
C LEU A 98 -5.00 9.52 -10.49
N VAL A 99 -5.38 10.79 -10.35
CA VAL A 99 -6.00 11.55 -11.43
C VAL A 99 -5.11 12.75 -11.76
N TRP A 100 -4.67 12.83 -13.02
CA TRP A 100 -3.87 13.96 -13.49
C TRP A 100 -4.76 15.05 -14.06
N PRO A 101 -4.29 16.32 -14.03
CA PRO A 101 -5.08 17.43 -14.57
C PRO A 101 -5.41 17.30 -16.06
N ASN A 102 -4.63 16.55 -16.83
CA ASN A 102 -4.89 16.33 -18.25
C ASN A 102 -5.96 15.27 -18.54
N GLY A 103 -6.53 14.67 -17.50
CA GLY A 103 -7.56 13.64 -17.62
C GLY A 103 -7.06 12.21 -17.53
N ASP A 104 -5.75 11.98 -17.44
CA ASP A 104 -5.23 10.63 -17.25
C ASP A 104 -5.62 10.11 -15.87
N VAL A 105 -6.07 8.88 -15.81
CA VAL A 105 -6.41 8.20 -14.56
C VAL A 105 -5.62 6.90 -14.50
N VAL A 106 -4.88 6.72 -13.39
CA VAL A 106 -4.17 5.48 -13.13
C VAL A 106 -4.74 4.86 -11.85
N ARG A 107 -5.14 3.60 -11.95
CA ARG A 107 -5.63 2.82 -10.82
C ARG A 107 -4.65 1.69 -10.55
N VAL A 108 -4.23 1.61 -9.30
CA VAL A 108 -3.31 0.56 -8.86
C VAL A 108 -4.02 -0.26 -7.80
N THR A 109 -4.10 -1.57 -8.02
CA THR A 109 -4.70 -2.50 -7.08
C THR A 109 -3.61 -3.37 -6.48
N PHE A 110 -3.59 -3.46 -5.16
CA PHE A 110 -2.67 -4.31 -4.42
C PHE A 110 -3.48 -5.43 -3.76
N PRO A 111 -3.53 -6.63 -4.37
CA PRO A 111 -4.34 -7.72 -3.83
C PRO A 111 -3.64 -8.42 -2.68
N ASP A 112 -4.43 -8.87 -1.71
CA ASP A 112 -4.00 -9.70 -0.58
C ASP A 112 -2.75 -9.13 0.12
N VAL A 113 -2.90 -7.93 0.67
CA VAL A 113 -1.82 -7.24 1.35
C VAL A 113 -1.53 -7.91 2.70
N ALA A 114 -0.27 -8.24 2.91
CA ALA A 114 0.22 -8.71 4.21
C ALA A 114 0.71 -7.49 5.01
N PHE A 115 0.26 -7.37 6.23
CA PHE A 115 0.63 -6.25 7.08
C PHE A 115 1.70 -6.66 8.09
N GLY A 116 2.64 -5.75 8.30
CA GLY A 116 3.63 -5.87 9.34
C GLY A 116 3.21 -5.10 10.60
N ASP A 117 4.05 -4.18 11.03
CA ASP A 117 3.80 -3.44 12.26
C ASP A 117 2.67 -2.42 12.09
N PHE A 118 1.92 -2.21 13.17
CA PHE A 118 0.90 -1.17 13.28
C PHE A 118 1.25 -0.24 14.44
N PRO A 119 2.17 0.71 14.26
CA PRO A 119 2.44 1.68 15.31
C PRO A 119 1.22 2.57 15.54
N VAL A 120 0.84 2.71 16.81
CA VAL A 120 -0.21 3.62 17.23
C VAL A 120 0.43 4.65 18.15
N ASN A 121 0.45 5.91 17.73
CA ASN A 121 1.03 7.00 18.50
C ASN A 121 -0.06 7.83 19.13
N VAL A 122 -0.03 7.90 20.48
CA VAL A 122 -0.86 8.79 21.26
C VAL A 122 0.07 9.86 21.82
N GLY A 123 0.04 11.04 21.18
CA GLY A 123 0.92 12.14 21.55
C GLY A 123 0.38 12.94 22.73
N SER A 124 0.52 14.27 22.67
CA SER A 124 -0.05 15.14 23.70
C SER A 124 -1.58 15.21 23.55
N ARG A 125 -2.23 15.79 24.57
CA ARG A 125 -3.70 15.93 24.58
C ARG A 125 -4.26 16.75 23.40
N THR A 126 -3.42 17.52 22.73
CA THR A 126 -3.83 18.35 21.58
C THR A 126 -3.49 17.73 20.24
N ASP A 127 -2.77 16.60 20.23
CA ASP A 127 -2.37 15.93 19.00
C ASP A 127 -3.38 14.84 18.62
N TYR A 128 -3.56 14.65 17.33
CA TYR A 128 -4.37 13.55 16.82
C TYR A 128 -3.65 12.22 17.04
N ILE A 129 -4.43 11.18 17.32
CA ILE A 129 -3.89 9.83 17.38
C ILE A 129 -3.54 9.40 15.95
N THR A 130 -2.30 8.99 15.77
CA THR A 130 -1.79 8.59 14.46
C THR A 130 -1.61 7.08 14.39
N PHE A 131 -2.16 6.49 13.33
CA PHE A 131 -1.98 5.08 13.01
C PHE A 131 -1.06 4.96 11.80
N LYS A 132 -0.09 4.08 11.89
CA LYS A 132 0.77 3.74 10.76
C LYS A 132 0.57 2.28 10.41
N MET A 133 0.55 1.97 9.12
CA MET A 133 0.48 0.60 8.63
C MET A 133 1.63 0.37 7.71
N ASP A 134 2.36 -0.72 7.96
CA ASP A 134 3.44 -1.17 7.12
C ASP A 134 3.00 -2.48 6.48
N GLY A 135 3.03 -2.55 5.17
CA GLY A 135 2.53 -3.71 4.47
C GLY A 135 3.36 -4.06 3.26
N ALA A 136 3.08 -5.24 2.73
CA ALA A 136 3.69 -5.71 1.50
C ALA A 136 2.71 -6.59 0.75
N CYS A 137 2.78 -6.58 -0.57
CA CYS A 137 2.05 -7.52 -1.38
C CYS A 137 2.94 -8.08 -2.48
N SER A 138 2.58 -9.26 -2.98
CA SER A 138 3.39 -9.94 -3.99
C SER A 138 3.09 -9.47 -5.40
N GLU A 139 1.96 -8.81 -5.61
CA GLU A 139 1.53 -8.36 -6.94
C GLU A 139 0.94 -6.97 -6.88
N ALA A 140 0.99 -6.27 -8.01
CA ALA A 140 0.29 -5.03 -8.21
C ALA A 140 -0.29 -5.01 -9.62
N ARG A 141 -1.52 -4.53 -9.75
CA ARG A 141 -2.15 -4.37 -11.06
C ARG A 141 -2.33 -2.89 -11.32
N ILE A 142 -1.75 -2.42 -12.40
CA ILE A 142 -1.81 -1.03 -12.83
C ILE A 142 -2.70 -0.96 -14.06
N VAL A 143 -3.72 -0.10 -14.00
CA VAL A 143 -4.63 0.15 -15.12
C VAL A 143 -4.62 1.64 -15.40
N ARG A 144 -4.32 1.99 -16.63
CA ARG A 144 -4.36 3.38 -17.10
C ARG A 144 -5.52 3.56 -18.08
N THR A 145 -6.31 4.57 -17.83
CA THR A 145 -7.43 4.94 -18.73
C THR A 145 -7.27 6.35 -19.24
#